data_04210813fb7d70a71a8eb2313d448dbd
#
_entry.id   04210813fb7d70a71a8eb2313d448dbd
#
_cell.length_a   1.000
_cell.length_b   1.000
_cell.length_c   1.000
_cell.angle_alpha   90.00
_cell.angle_beta   90.00
_cell.angle_gamma   90.00
#
_symmetry.space_group_name_H-M   'P 1'
#
loop_
_entity.id
_entity.type
_entity.pdbx_description
1 polymer ?
#
loop_
_entity_poly.entity_id
_entity_poly.type
_entity_poly.pdbx_seq_one_letter_code
_entity_poly.pdbx_strand_id
1 'polypeptide(L)'
;MINRVLIRLKIIQIVYAYYQNGSKNLDSAEKELFFSLSKAYDLYNYLLMLMIALTNYAQKRIDAAKAKLAPTAEELYPNMKFVENKFIAQLEVNKQLTEFIANQKRTWANDEDFVKGLYEKIVESDIYKEYMASSDNSYEYDRELWRKLYKTCLLYTSPSPRDRSLS
;
A
#
# COMPACT_ATOMS: atom_id res chain seq x y z
N MET A 1 10.36 8.31 -3.15
CA MET A 1 11.25 8.99 -4.12
C MET A 1 11.06 8.39 -5.51
N ILE A 2 10.75 9.21 -6.49
CA ILE A 2 10.70 8.75 -7.89
C ILE A 2 12.14 8.40 -8.31
N ASN A 3 12.36 7.13 -8.68
CA ASN A 3 13.68 6.63 -9.03
C ASN A 3 14.06 7.12 -10.44
N ARG A 4 15.36 7.40 -10.66
CA ARG A 4 15.93 7.75 -11.99
C ARG A 4 15.57 6.72 -13.07
N VAL A 5 15.47 5.44 -12.71
CA VAL A 5 15.05 4.38 -13.63
C VAL A 5 13.61 4.59 -14.11
N LEU A 6 12.69 4.93 -13.21
CA LEU A 6 11.30 5.22 -13.58
C LEU A 6 11.19 6.44 -14.49
N ILE A 7 11.93 7.51 -14.19
CA ILE A 7 11.97 8.71 -15.04
C ILE A 7 12.46 8.37 -16.46
N ARG A 8 13.56 7.63 -16.57
CA ARG A 8 14.11 7.19 -17.86
C ARG A 8 13.12 6.33 -18.65
N LEU A 9 12.46 5.38 -17.96
CA LEU A 9 11.45 4.54 -18.59
C LEU A 9 10.28 5.37 -19.13
N LYS A 10 9.78 6.34 -18.34
CA LYS A 10 8.71 7.23 -18.76
C LYS A 10 9.10 8.12 -19.92
N ILE A 11 10.32 8.65 -19.92
CA ILE A 11 10.85 9.44 -21.05
C ILE A 11 10.87 8.58 -22.33
N ILE A 12 11.38 7.35 -22.27
CA ILE A 12 11.43 6.44 -23.41
C ILE A 12 10.01 6.17 -23.93
N GLN A 13 9.05 5.90 -23.04
CA GLN A 13 7.65 5.66 -23.42
C GLN A 13 7.02 6.85 -24.12
N ILE A 14 7.22 8.07 -23.60
CA ILE A 14 6.67 9.30 -24.17
C ILE A 14 7.35 9.64 -25.51
N VAL A 15 8.66 9.49 -25.61
CA VAL A 15 9.41 9.69 -26.86
C VAL A 15 8.94 8.71 -27.94
N TYR A 16 8.77 7.44 -27.58
CA TYR A 16 8.24 6.44 -28.52
C TYR A 16 6.83 6.79 -29.00
N ALA A 17 5.92 7.14 -28.08
CA ALA A 17 4.57 7.57 -28.42
C ALA A 17 4.57 8.84 -29.29
N TYR A 18 5.42 9.79 -29.01
CA TYR A 18 5.60 11.03 -29.81
C TYR A 18 5.95 10.71 -31.27
N TYR A 19 6.90 9.80 -31.50
CA TYR A 19 7.28 9.39 -32.83
C TYR A 19 6.22 8.56 -33.55
N GLN A 20 5.56 7.66 -32.84
CA GLN A 20 4.52 6.79 -33.41
C GLN A 20 3.26 7.55 -33.82
N ASN A 21 2.85 8.51 -33.00
CA ASN A 21 1.64 9.29 -33.26
C ASN A 21 1.83 10.42 -34.28
N GLY A 22 3.05 10.59 -34.82
CA GLY A 22 3.35 11.68 -35.75
C GLY A 22 3.11 13.08 -35.17
N SER A 23 2.96 13.19 -33.86
CA SER A 23 2.76 14.45 -33.16
C SER A 23 4.03 15.30 -33.27
N LYS A 24 3.88 16.54 -33.70
CA LYS A 24 5.00 17.51 -33.79
C LYS A 24 5.02 18.48 -32.61
N ASN A 25 4.14 18.28 -31.61
CA ASN A 25 4.01 19.20 -30.48
C ASN A 25 4.80 18.67 -29.26
N LEU A 26 6.00 19.22 -29.08
CA LEU A 26 6.89 18.88 -27.98
C LEU A 26 6.29 19.28 -26.63
N ASP A 27 5.58 20.42 -26.54
CA ASP A 27 4.96 20.90 -25.30
C ASP A 27 3.87 19.93 -24.80
N SER A 28 3.17 19.29 -25.73
CA SER A 28 2.17 18.26 -25.38
C SER A 28 2.84 17.00 -24.80
N ALA A 29 3.94 16.56 -25.39
CA ALA A 29 4.71 15.41 -24.91
C ALA A 29 5.33 15.68 -23.51
N GLU A 30 5.81 16.90 -23.28
CA GLU A 30 6.32 17.31 -21.97
C GLU A 30 5.21 17.31 -20.91
N LYS A 31 4.05 17.87 -21.19
CA LYS A 31 2.89 17.84 -20.27
C LYS A 31 2.45 16.41 -19.95
N GLU A 32 2.45 15.53 -20.94
CA GLU A 32 2.11 14.11 -20.74
C GLU A 32 3.14 13.40 -19.85
N LEU A 33 4.44 13.72 -20.02
CA LEU A 33 5.49 13.20 -19.14
C LEU A 33 5.26 13.61 -17.69
N PHE A 34 5.07 14.91 -17.43
CA PHE A 34 4.83 15.40 -16.06
C PHE A 34 3.53 14.82 -15.46
N PHE A 35 2.48 14.72 -16.25
CA PHE A 35 1.24 14.07 -15.82
C PHE A 35 1.47 12.59 -15.44
N SER A 36 2.20 11.84 -16.27
CA SER A 36 2.52 10.44 -16.00
C SER A 36 3.37 10.26 -14.75
N LEU A 37 4.32 11.18 -14.49
CA LEU A 37 5.14 11.16 -13.28
C LEU A 37 4.31 11.52 -12.03
N SER A 38 3.40 12.50 -12.14
CA SER A 38 2.51 12.85 -11.02
C SER A 38 1.60 11.67 -10.65
N LYS A 39 1.09 10.94 -11.65
CA LYS A 39 0.27 9.73 -11.40
C LYS A 39 1.05 8.60 -10.73
N ALA A 40 2.33 8.43 -11.06
CA ALA A 40 3.19 7.49 -10.37
C ALA A 40 3.43 7.89 -8.90
N TYR A 41 3.54 9.20 -8.63
CA TYR A 41 3.64 9.72 -7.27
C TYR A 41 2.33 9.57 -6.49
N ASP A 42 1.19 9.85 -7.12
CA ASP A 42 -0.12 9.61 -6.53
C ASP A 42 -0.28 8.15 -6.12
N LEU A 43 0.04 7.20 -7.01
CA LEU A 43 -0.01 5.76 -6.72
C LEU A 43 0.87 5.39 -5.52
N TYR A 44 2.08 5.93 -5.46
CA TYR A 44 2.97 5.71 -4.32
C TYR A 44 2.33 6.14 -2.99
N ASN A 45 1.75 7.34 -2.95
CA ASN A 45 1.07 7.83 -1.76
C ASN A 45 -0.19 7.01 -1.42
N TYR A 46 -0.97 6.58 -2.42
CA TYR A 46 -2.12 5.69 -2.20
C TYR A 46 -1.70 4.35 -1.60
N LEU A 47 -0.56 3.80 -1.99
CA LEU A 47 -0.03 2.58 -1.39
C LEU A 47 0.39 2.81 0.08
N LEU A 48 1.00 3.95 0.41
CA LEU A 48 1.30 4.29 1.81
C LEU A 48 0.02 4.47 2.64
N MET A 49 -1.01 5.12 2.08
CA MET A 49 -2.32 5.22 2.73
C MET A 49 -2.96 3.85 2.97
N LEU A 50 -2.75 2.88 2.08
CA LEU A 50 -3.28 1.52 2.25
C LEU A 50 -2.67 0.83 3.47
N MET A 51 -1.37 1.05 3.75
CA MET A 51 -0.73 0.52 4.97
C MET A 51 -1.42 1.03 6.23
N ILE A 52 -1.68 2.35 6.29
CA ILE A 52 -2.40 2.98 7.40
C ILE A 52 -3.83 2.44 7.50
N ALA A 53 -4.54 2.31 6.37
CA ALA A 53 -5.90 1.78 6.35
C ALA A 53 -5.99 0.33 6.87
N LEU A 54 -5.04 -0.53 6.51
CA LEU A 54 -4.95 -1.92 6.99
C LEU A 54 -4.69 -1.98 8.49
N THR A 55 -3.81 -1.12 9.01
CA THR A 55 -3.51 -1.04 10.45
C THR A 55 -4.72 -0.51 11.23
N ASN A 56 -5.40 0.51 10.73
CA ASN A 56 -6.64 1.03 11.33
C ASN A 56 -7.77 -0.01 11.31
N TYR A 57 -7.87 -0.81 10.24
CA TYR A 57 -8.82 -1.91 10.18
C TYR A 57 -8.51 -2.99 11.22
N ALA A 58 -7.23 -3.33 11.42
CA ALA A 58 -6.79 -4.24 12.45
C ALA A 58 -7.17 -3.73 13.86
N GLN A 59 -6.94 -2.44 14.13
CA GLN A 59 -7.33 -1.80 15.39
C GLN A 59 -8.84 -1.88 15.60
N LYS A 60 -9.65 -1.52 14.62
CA LYS A 60 -11.12 -1.63 14.70
C LYS A 60 -11.59 -3.05 15.03
N ARG A 61 -10.95 -4.08 14.46
CA ARG A 61 -11.28 -5.48 14.77
C ARG A 61 -10.95 -5.85 16.21
N ILE A 62 -9.81 -5.40 16.70
CA ILE A 62 -9.39 -5.62 18.09
C ILE A 62 -10.39 -4.95 19.05
N ASP A 63 -10.75 -3.70 18.78
CA ASP A 63 -11.70 -2.95 19.61
C ASP A 63 -13.10 -3.58 19.61
N ALA A 64 -13.55 -4.05 18.44
CA ALA A 64 -14.81 -4.76 18.32
C ALA A 64 -14.79 -6.12 19.08
N ALA A 65 -13.67 -6.82 19.06
CA ALA A 65 -13.52 -8.07 19.81
C ALA A 65 -13.57 -7.84 21.33
N LYS A 66 -12.88 -6.80 21.83
CA LYS A 66 -12.91 -6.41 23.25
C LYS A 66 -14.30 -5.96 23.73
N ALA A 67 -15.10 -5.36 22.83
CA ALA A 67 -16.43 -4.83 23.14
C ALA A 67 -17.54 -5.90 23.13
N LYS A 68 -17.25 -7.18 22.90
CA LYS A 68 -18.21 -8.28 22.99
C LYS A 68 -18.75 -8.42 24.41
N LEU A 69 -19.99 -8.92 24.55
CA LEU A 69 -20.61 -9.19 25.85
C LEU A 69 -19.83 -10.23 26.69
N ALA A 70 -19.13 -11.16 26.04
CA ALA A 70 -18.30 -12.17 26.68
C ALA A 70 -17.02 -12.38 25.87
N PRO A 71 -16.05 -11.48 25.96
CA PRO A 71 -14.79 -11.62 25.25
C PRO A 71 -13.96 -12.74 25.87
N THR A 72 -13.20 -13.45 25.04
CA THR A 72 -12.22 -14.43 25.51
C THR A 72 -11.00 -13.72 26.13
N ALA A 73 -10.17 -14.45 26.87
CA ALA A 73 -8.94 -13.91 27.45
C ALA A 73 -7.99 -13.39 26.34
N GLU A 74 -7.93 -14.08 25.19
CA GLU A 74 -7.15 -13.66 24.02
C GLU A 74 -7.70 -12.39 23.36
N GLU A 75 -9.03 -12.21 23.36
CA GLU A 75 -9.67 -11.00 22.83
C GLU A 75 -9.50 -9.80 23.77
N LEU A 76 -9.38 -10.02 25.09
CA LEU A 76 -9.10 -8.96 26.05
C LEU A 76 -7.64 -8.49 26.01
N TYR A 77 -6.71 -9.42 25.80
CA TYR A 77 -5.26 -9.16 25.76
C TYR A 77 -4.65 -9.59 24.42
N PRO A 78 -5.06 -8.97 23.30
CA PRO A 78 -4.56 -9.33 21.98
C PRO A 78 -3.10 -8.89 21.81
N ASN A 79 -2.39 -9.55 20.91
CA ASN A 79 -1.08 -9.10 20.50
C ASN A 79 -1.22 -7.82 19.64
N MET A 80 -0.76 -6.69 20.17
CA MET A 80 -0.87 -5.36 19.55
C MET A 80 0.26 -5.06 18.57
N LYS A 81 1.24 -5.94 18.39
CA LYS A 81 2.47 -5.70 17.65
C LYS A 81 2.24 -5.14 16.24
N PHE A 82 1.24 -5.66 15.50
CA PHE A 82 0.93 -5.18 14.16
C PHE A 82 0.37 -3.75 14.17
N VAL A 83 -0.47 -3.43 15.15
CA VAL A 83 -1.10 -2.11 15.28
C VAL A 83 -0.14 -1.06 15.83
N GLU A 84 0.77 -1.47 16.70
CA GLU A 84 1.82 -0.62 17.29
C GLU A 84 3.08 -0.52 16.41
N ASN A 85 2.97 -0.86 15.14
CA ASN A 85 4.07 -0.83 14.18
C ASN A 85 4.65 0.59 14.04
N LYS A 86 5.94 0.73 14.36
CA LYS A 86 6.64 2.03 14.39
C LYS A 86 6.76 2.70 13.02
N PHE A 87 6.82 1.90 11.96
CA PHE A 87 6.86 2.42 10.60
C PHE A 87 5.53 3.08 10.23
N ILE A 88 4.40 2.49 10.63
CA ILE A 88 3.07 3.10 10.42
C ILE A 88 2.93 4.37 11.24
N ALA A 89 3.33 4.37 12.51
CA ALA A 89 3.31 5.57 13.34
C ALA A 89 4.10 6.73 12.71
N GLN A 90 5.23 6.43 12.06
CA GLN A 90 5.98 7.44 11.30
C GLN A 90 5.21 7.95 10.08
N LEU A 91 4.49 7.08 9.36
CA LEU A 91 3.69 7.50 8.20
C LEU A 91 2.54 8.42 8.62
N GLU A 92 1.88 8.15 9.73
CA GLU A 92 0.75 8.95 10.24
C GLU A 92 1.14 10.39 10.61
N VAL A 93 2.37 10.59 11.09
CA VAL A 93 2.89 11.93 11.41
C VAL A 93 3.59 12.62 10.24
N ASN A 94 3.69 11.98 9.09
CA ASN A 94 4.34 12.54 7.90
C ASN A 94 3.47 13.63 7.26
N LYS A 95 3.93 14.88 7.33
CA LYS A 95 3.20 16.06 6.85
C LYS A 95 2.80 15.95 5.36
N GLN A 96 3.73 15.49 4.50
CA GLN A 96 3.47 15.39 3.06
C GLN A 96 2.38 14.36 2.77
N LEU A 97 2.41 13.22 3.46
CA LEU A 97 1.38 12.20 3.30
C LEU A 97 0.03 12.67 3.86
N THR A 98 0.03 13.35 5.01
CA THR A 98 -1.19 13.91 5.61
C THR A 98 -1.83 14.97 4.71
N GLU A 99 -1.03 15.87 4.13
CA GLU A 99 -1.51 16.86 3.15
C GLU A 99 -2.04 16.19 1.88
N PHE A 100 -1.36 15.16 1.40
CA PHE A 100 -1.84 14.38 0.26
C PHE A 100 -3.21 13.76 0.56
N ILE A 101 -3.36 13.09 1.71
CA ILE A 101 -4.62 12.46 2.15
C ILE A 101 -5.76 13.48 2.23
N ALA A 102 -5.51 14.65 2.83
CA ALA A 102 -6.51 15.69 2.99
C ALA A 102 -7.04 16.25 1.65
N ASN A 103 -6.21 16.21 0.61
CA ASN A 103 -6.56 16.69 -0.73
C ASN A 103 -7.22 15.63 -1.62
N GLN A 104 -7.31 14.37 -1.17
CA GLN A 104 -7.92 13.30 -1.97
C GLN A 104 -9.44 13.24 -1.79
N LYS A 105 -10.15 13.12 -2.91
CA LYS A 105 -11.62 12.90 -2.91
C LYS A 105 -12.01 11.46 -2.56
N ARG A 106 -11.12 10.50 -2.82
CA ARG A 106 -11.30 9.08 -2.51
C ARG A 106 -10.18 8.62 -1.60
N THR A 107 -10.56 7.90 -0.57
CA THR A 107 -9.66 7.24 0.37
C THR A 107 -10.01 5.76 0.45
N TRP A 108 -9.19 4.95 1.07
CA TRP A 108 -9.47 3.52 1.29
C TRP A 108 -10.70 3.27 2.18
N ALA A 109 -11.21 4.29 2.86
CA ALA A 109 -12.50 4.22 3.57
C ALA A 109 -13.70 4.00 2.63
N ASN A 110 -13.57 4.35 1.36
CA ASN A 110 -14.59 4.10 0.34
C ASN A 110 -14.55 2.66 -0.21
N ASP A 111 -13.48 1.92 0.06
CA ASP A 111 -13.23 0.58 -0.45
C ASP A 111 -12.95 -0.40 0.72
N GLU A 112 -13.78 -0.34 1.78
CA GLU A 112 -13.62 -1.14 3.01
C GLU A 112 -13.61 -2.65 2.76
N ASP A 113 -14.40 -3.15 1.82
CA ASP A 113 -14.42 -4.58 1.46
C ASP A 113 -13.09 -5.04 0.87
N PHE A 114 -12.43 -4.18 0.09
CA PHE A 114 -11.09 -4.46 -0.42
C PHE A 114 -10.06 -4.51 0.72
N VAL A 115 -10.09 -3.53 1.63
CA VAL A 115 -9.20 -3.47 2.80
C VAL A 115 -9.39 -4.69 3.68
N LYS A 116 -10.64 -5.08 3.93
CA LYS A 116 -11.01 -6.29 4.69
C LYS A 116 -10.43 -7.55 4.03
N GLY A 117 -10.72 -7.78 2.75
CA GLY A 117 -10.26 -8.97 2.04
C GLY A 117 -8.73 -9.06 1.95
N LEU A 118 -8.05 -7.91 1.80
CA LEU A 118 -6.60 -7.86 1.81
C LEU A 118 -6.03 -8.13 3.21
N TYR A 119 -6.64 -7.59 4.26
CA TYR A 119 -6.23 -7.86 5.64
C TYR A 119 -6.36 -9.34 5.99
N GLU A 120 -7.45 -10.00 5.59
CA GLU A 120 -7.65 -11.44 5.81
C GLU A 120 -6.53 -12.27 5.17
N LYS A 121 -6.16 -11.95 3.92
CA LYS A 121 -5.01 -12.58 3.24
C LYS A 121 -3.68 -12.33 3.96
N ILE A 122 -3.48 -11.13 4.49
CA ILE A 122 -2.27 -10.78 5.25
C ILE A 122 -2.18 -11.64 6.50
N VAL A 123 -3.25 -11.76 7.27
CA VAL A 123 -3.29 -12.55 8.52
C VAL A 123 -3.03 -14.04 8.26
N GLU A 124 -3.48 -14.58 7.13
CA GLU A 124 -3.24 -15.95 6.74
C GLU A 124 -1.79 -16.22 6.28
N SER A 125 -1.06 -15.17 5.88
CA SER A 125 0.30 -15.29 5.35
C SER A 125 1.31 -15.71 6.42
N ASP A 126 2.30 -16.53 6.03
CA ASP A 126 3.38 -16.94 6.90
C ASP A 126 4.22 -15.72 7.37
N ILE A 127 4.35 -14.71 6.52
CA ILE A 127 5.06 -13.45 6.83
C ILE A 127 4.44 -12.76 8.06
N TYR A 128 3.12 -12.68 8.12
CA TYR A 128 2.41 -12.08 9.25
C TYR A 128 2.54 -12.93 10.51
N LYS A 129 2.40 -14.26 10.40
CA LYS A 129 2.52 -15.19 11.52
C LYS A 129 3.92 -15.15 12.14
N GLU A 130 4.97 -15.17 11.31
CA GLU A 130 6.36 -15.02 11.76
C GLU A 130 6.59 -13.67 12.45
N TYR A 131 6.06 -12.58 11.88
CA TYR A 131 6.17 -11.26 12.47
C TYR A 131 5.52 -11.19 13.86
N MET A 132 4.29 -11.72 14.00
CA MET A 132 3.56 -11.70 15.26
C MET A 132 4.19 -12.60 16.33
N ALA A 133 4.87 -13.68 15.95
CA ALA A 133 5.56 -14.61 16.86
C ALA A 133 6.94 -14.08 17.30
N SER A 134 7.54 -13.17 16.53
CA SER A 134 8.87 -12.63 16.83
C SER A 134 8.85 -11.67 18.02
N SER A 135 9.89 -11.67 18.83
CA SER A 135 10.11 -10.68 19.91
C SER A 135 10.82 -9.40 19.45
N ASP A 136 11.25 -9.33 18.18
CA ASP A 136 11.90 -8.15 17.63
C ASP A 136 10.86 -7.04 17.36
N ASN A 137 11.01 -5.91 18.05
CA ASN A 137 10.18 -4.72 17.93
C ASN A 137 11.01 -3.53 17.40
N SER A 138 12.04 -3.79 16.59
CA SER A 138 12.84 -2.74 15.95
C SER A 138 12.07 -2.09 14.81
N TYR A 139 12.39 -0.82 14.53
CA TYR A 139 11.83 -0.09 13.39
C TYR A 139 12.15 -0.77 12.04
N GLU A 140 13.37 -1.30 11.89
CA GLU A 140 13.78 -2.02 10.69
C GLU A 140 12.94 -3.26 10.45
N TYR A 141 12.62 -4.00 11.51
CA TYR A 141 11.79 -5.20 11.44
C TYR A 141 10.34 -4.85 11.06
N ASP A 142 9.81 -3.78 11.62
CA ASP A 142 8.49 -3.24 11.31
C ASP A 142 8.38 -2.80 9.84
N ARG A 143 9.40 -2.10 9.34
CA ARG A 143 9.47 -1.68 7.93
C ARG A 143 9.63 -2.87 6.99
N GLU A 144 10.44 -3.86 7.37
CA GLU A 144 10.67 -5.07 6.56
C GLU A 144 9.39 -5.91 6.41
N LEU A 145 8.53 -5.97 7.44
CA LEU A 145 7.21 -6.58 7.34
C LEU A 145 6.44 -6.01 6.13
N TRP A 146 6.29 -4.68 6.08
CA TRP A 146 5.55 -4.02 5.01
C TRP A 146 6.19 -4.23 3.65
N ARG A 147 7.52 -4.21 3.58
CA ARG A 147 8.24 -4.51 2.35
C ARG A 147 7.95 -5.92 1.83
N LYS A 148 7.94 -6.91 2.71
CA LYS A 148 7.63 -8.31 2.38
C LYS A 148 6.17 -8.46 1.97
N LEU A 149 5.23 -7.90 2.74
CA LEU A 149 3.80 -7.95 2.44
C LEU A 149 3.48 -7.34 1.07
N TYR A 150 4.04 -6.17 0.76
CA TYR A 150 3.83 -5.53 -0.54
C TYR A 150 4.40 -6.33 -1.69
N LYS A 151 5.57 -6.92 -1.51
CA LYS A 151 6.18 -7.77 -2.53
C LYS A 151 5.38 -9.06 -2.78
N THR A 152 4.87 -9.68 -1.73
CA THR A 152 4.25 -11.00 -1.82
C THR A 152 2.74 -10.92 -2.00
N CYS A 153 2.04 -10.13 -1.18
CA CYS A 153 0.58 -10.11 -1.18
C CYS A 153 -0.03 -9.19 -2.23
N LEU A 154 0.65 -8.08 -2.59
CA LEU A 154 0.10 -7.11 -3.54
C LEU A 154 0.61 -7.31 -4.97
N LEU A 155 1.87 -7.68 -5.16
CA LEU A 155 2.43 -7.82 -6.50
C LEU A 155 2.17 -9.21 -7.12
N TYR A 156 2.01 -10.25 -6.29
CA TYR A 156 1.81 -11.63 -6.76
C TYR A 156 0.35 -12.11 -6.76
N THR A 157 -0.58 -11.38 -6.15
CA THR A 157 -2.00 -11.79 -6.08
C THR A 157 -2.83 -11.38 -7.29
N SER A 158 -2.28 -10.62 -8.24
CA SER A 158 -2.94 -10.38 -9.51
C SER A 158 -2.46 -11.44 -10.51
N PRO A 159 -3.30 -12.45 -10.88
CA PRO A 159 -2.92 -13.37 -11.94
C PRO A 159 -2.65 -12.56 -13.20
N SER A 160 -1.47 -12.75 -13.79
CA SER A 160 -1.14 -12.15 -15.07
C SER A 160 -2.26 -12.46 -16.08
N PRO A 161 -2.65 -11.51 -16.95
CA PRO A 161 -3.60 -11.80 -18.04
C PRO A 161 -3.18 -13.02 -18.89
N ARG A 162 -1.89 -13.38 -18.89
CA ARG A 162 -1.36 -14.56 -19.56
C ARG A 162 -1.69 -15.88 -18.85
N ASP A 163 -1.90 -15.86 -17.53
CA ASP A 163 -2.19 -17.08 -16.76
C ASP A 163 -3.67 -17.51 -16.88
N ARG A 164 -4.55 -16.60 -17.35
CA ARG A 164 -5.97 -16.90 -17.61
C ARG A 164 -6.21 -17.65 -18.93
N SER A 165 -5.23 -17.74 -19.80
CA SER A 165 -5.37 -18.38 -21.11
C SER A 165 -4.93 -19.86 -21.11
N LEU A 166 -4.55 -20.44 -19.97
CA LEU A 166 -4.05 -21.81 -19.82
C LEU A 166 -4.94 -22.70 -18.94
N SER A 167 -6.18 -22.27 -18.66
CA SER A 167 -7.17 -23.10 -17.95
C SER A 167 -8.39 -23.32 -18.79
#